data_f69a49404a6c30aa4ffa16e539e69a59
#
_entry.id   f69a49404a6c30aa4ffa16e539e69a59
#
_cell.length_a   1.000
_cell.length_b   1.000
_cell.length_c   1.000
_cell.angle_alpha   90.00
_cell.angle_beta   90.00
_cell.angle_gamma   90.00
#
_symmetry.space_group_name_H-M   'P 1'
#
loop_
_entity.id
_entity.type
_entity.pdbx_description
1 polymer ?
#
loop_
_entity_poly.entity_id
_entity_poly.type
_entity_poly.pdbx_seq_one_letter_code
_entity_poly.pdbx_strand_id
1 'polypeptide(L)'
;MAEKDKRDEIISMQLDLIRQMTQNNIRRLSDDIWGASRNPQNPQAQNPQADAQNPRLSGQRTQNTSTVQNPQGSSGGAANSVKPPETKASDGGDGGKAPEKEEELPPKESMQELEKELAGYIGLAAVKKEVENLINMAMVYQMRREHNLPNTDMSLHMVFSGNPGTGKTMIARFMARVYHSLGILSKGQLIEVDRSGLVAGYIGQTAIKTAKVLESAMGGVLFIDEAYTLTSKSENDFGLEAVDTILKAMEDNRDDLVVIVAGYTELMEEFVDSNPGLRSRFNKYLDFADYTAEEMCAIFTLQCKKSQYTLDPDAEKLLTEYFGAVSEAAGEFGNARGVRNTFEKVLTAQANRIAHADNITRETLMQITKADVAAATGLLADDGVPQSADKATEKDEKSDTEV
;
A
#
# COMPACT_ATOMS: atom_id res chain seq x y z
N MET A 1 -16.16 41.73 -14.14
CA MET A 1 -17.11 41.69 -13.02
C MET A 1 -17.90 40.40 -12.99
N ALA A 2 -18.55 39.96 -14.06
CA ALA A 2 -19.38 38.74 -14.07
C ALA A 2 -18.64 37.40 -13.83
N GLU A 3 -17.33 37.32 -14.06
CA GLU A 3 -16.55 36.09 -13.90
C GLU A 3 -16.04 35.90 -12.46
N LYS A 4 -15.86 37.02 -11.76
CA LYS A 4 -15.51 37.03 -10.33
C LYS A 4 -16.70 36.63 -9.46
N ASP A 5 -17.90 37.12 -9.82
CA ASP A 5 -19.16 36.81 -9.12
C ASP A 5 -19.51 35.31 -9.24
N LYS A 6 -19.31 34.70 -10.42
CA LYS A 6 -19.51 33.24 -10.60
C LYS A 6 -18.52 32.39 -9.81
N ARG A 7 -17.29 32.86 -9.68
CA ARG A 7 -16.25 32.14 -8.91
C ARG A 7 -16.54 32.18 -7.41
N ASP A 8 -16.99 33.32 -6.91
CA ASP A 8 -17.39 33.53 -5.51
C ASP A 8 -18.66 32.72 -5.17
N GLU A 9 -19.59 32.59 -6.12
CA GLU A 9 -20.80 31.77 -6.00
C GLU A 9 -20.48 30.28 -5.96
N ILE A 10 -19.53 29.79 -6.78
CA ILE A 10 -19.06 28.42 -6.77
C ILE A 10 -18.33 28.09 -5.45
N ILE A 11 -17.50 29.02 -4.97
CA ILE A 11 -16.79 28.86 -3.69
C ILE A 11 -17.79 28.82 -2.52
N SER A 12 -18.83 29.68 -2.54
CA SER A 12 -19.88 29.67 -1.53
C SER A 12 -20.67 28.35 -1.52
N MET A 13 -21.01 27.85 -2.71
CA MET A 13 -21.72 26.57 -2.86
C MET A 13 -20.88 25.38 -2.38
N GLN A 14 -19.58 25.39 -2.65
CA GLN A 14 -18.65 24.38 -2.16
C GLN A 14 -18.50 24.43 -0.63
N LEU A 15 -18.42 25.62 -0.04
CA LEU A 15 -18.36 25.80 1.41
C LEU A 15 -19.64 25.34 2.13
N ASP A 16 -20.81 25.57 1.53
CA ASP A 16 -22.09 25.11 2.09
C ASP A 16 -22.23 23.59 1.99
N LEU A 17 -21.76 22.97 0.91
CA LEU A 17 -21.72 21.53 0.76
C LEU A 17 -20.79 20.88 1.79
N ILE A 18 -19.60 21.44 1.98
CA ILE A 18 -18.64 21.01 2.99
C ILE A 18 -19.23 21.13 4.41
N ARG A 19 -19.94 22.24 4.72
CA ARG A 19 -20.65 22.41 5.99
C ARG A 19 -21.72 21.33 6.20
N GLN A 20 -22.48 21.03 5.18
CA GLN A 20 -23.55 20.02 5.24
C GLN A 20 -22.98 18.61 5.46
N MET A 21 -21.90 18.27 4.77
CA MET A 21 -21.20 16.99 4.94
C MET A 21 -20.56 16.88 6.32
N THR A 22 -19.91 17.93 6.81
CA THR A 22 -19.32 17.97 8.14
C THR A 22 -20.37 17.85 9.24
N GLN A 23 -21.53 18.50 9.12
CA GLN A 23 -22.65 18.37 10.06
C GLN A 23 -23.25 16.96 10.07
N ASN A 24 -23.35 16.31 8.93
CA ASN A 24 -23.84 14.93 8.83
C ASN A 24 -22.84 13.92 9.42
N ASN A 25 -21.55 14.12 9.22
CA ASN A 25 -20.50 13.27 9.79
C ASN A 25 -20.37 13.48 11.31
N ILE A 26 -20.46 14.72 11.80
CA ILE A 26 -20.46 15.01 13.25
C ILE A 26 -21.68 14.40 13.93
N ARG A 27 -22.87 14.41 13.28
CA ARG A 27 -24.05 13.72 13.82
C ARG A 27 -23.86 12.20 13.89
N ARG A 28 -23.32 11.58 12.85
CA ARG A 28 -23.00 10.13 12.88
C ARG A 28 -21.98 9.78 13.95
N LEU A 29 -20.89 10.53 14.06
CA LEU A 29 -19.88 10.36 15.10
C LEU A 29 -20.45 10.60 16.51
N SER A 30 -21.35 11.57 16.68
CA SER A 30 -22.05 11.82 17.95
C SER A 30 -22.95 10.66 18.34
N ASP A 31 -23.69 10.10 17.37
CA ASP A 31 -24.59 8.96 17.62
C ASP A 31 -23.81 7.67 17.94
N ASP A 32 -22.66 7.46 17.30
CA ASP A 32 -21.80 6.28 17.55
C ASP A 32 -21.00 6.41 18.87
N ILE A 33 -20.58 7.61 19.27
CA ILE A 33 -19.79 7.83 20.51
C ILE A 33 -20.69 8.03 21.74
N TRP A 34 -21.85 8.65 21.60
CA TRP A 34 -22.74 9.01 22.74
C TRP A 34 -24.04 8.23 22.77
N GLY A 35 -24.39 7.50 21.69
CA GLY A 35 -25.59 6.67 21.57
C GLY A 35 -25.58 5.39 22.43
N ALA A 36 -24.41 4.93 22.89
CA ALA A 36 -24.28 3.73 23.71
C ALA A 36 -24.52 3.95 25.22
N SER A 37 -24.83 5.17 25.66
CA SER A 37 -24.96 5.51 27.10
C SER A 37 -26.34 5.94 27.55
N ARG A 38 -27.42 5.53 26.90
CA ARG A 38 -28.77 5.76 27.43
C ARG A 38 -29.64 4.52 27.36
N ASN A 39 -29.41 3.61 28.31
CA ASN A 39 -30.46 2.68 28.77
C ASN A 39 -30.60 2.82 30.30
N PRO A 40 -31.62 3.54 30.81
CA PRO A 40 -31.86 3.68 32.25
C PRO A 40 -32.91 2.65 32.68
N GLN A 41 -32.47 1.43 32.98
CA GLN A 41 -33.28 0.50 33.86
C GLN A 41 -32.42 -0.73 34.18
N ASN A 42 -31.68 -0.70 35.29
CA ASN A 42 -31.64 -1.74 36.30
C ASN A 42 -30.88 -1.27 37.55
N PRO A 43 -31.53 -1.10 38.73
CA PRO A 43 -30.85 -0.86 39.97
C PRO A 43 -30.73 -2.19 40.72
N GLN A 44 -29.54 -2.72 40.88
CA GLN A 44 -29.12 -3.57 42.02
C GLN A 44 -27.87 -4.38 41.63
N ALA A 45 -26.73 -3.96 42.22
CA ALA A 45 -25.77 -4.90 42.81
C ALA A 45 -24.68 -4.11 43.54
N GLN A 46 -24.63 -4.42 44.76
CA GLN A 46 -23.83 -3.91 45.87
C GLN A 46 -22.34 -4.06 45.68
N ASN A 47 -21.62 -3.06 46.21
CA ASN A 47 -20.20 -3.05 46.50
C ASN A 47 -19.89 -3.99 47.69
N PRO A 48 -18.76 -4.64 47.75
CA PRO A 48 -18.02 -4.66 49.03
C PRO A 48 -16.57 -4.19 48.89
N GLN A 49 -16.25 -3.45 49.94
CA GLN A 49 -14.96 -2.85 50.30
C GLN A 49 -13.84 -3.85 50.63
N ALA A 50 -12.62 -3.36 50.42
CA ALA A 50 -11.44 -3.39 51.28
C ALA A 50 -10.79 -4.74 51.63
N ASP A 51 -9.52 -4.87 51.37
CA ASP A 51 -8.51 -4.73 52.43
C ASP A 51 -7.08 -4.72 51.86
N ALA A 52 -6.29 -3.91 52.54
CA ALA A 52 -4.88 -3.70 52.37
C ALA A 52 -4.03 -4.91 52.81
N GLN A 53 -2.85 -5.07 52.23
CA GLN A 53 -1.64 -5.32 52.99
C GLN A 53 -0.39 -5.35 52.08
N ASN A 54 0.51 -4.43 52.36
CA ASN A 54 1.91 -4.38 51.92
C ASN A 54 2.76 -5.18 52.93
N PRO A 55 3.84 -5.83 52.61
CA PRO A 55 5.06 -5.60 53.37
C PRO A 55 6.31 -5.33 52.50
N ARG A 56 7.06 -4.37 53.02
CA ARG A 56 8.45 -4.02 52.69
C ARG A 56 9.42 -5.14 53.09
N LEU A 57 10.55 -5.23 52.34
CA LEU A 57 11.90 -5.62 52.78
C LEU A 57 12.86 -5.13 51.68
N SER A 58 13.61 -4.15 51.84
CA SER A 58 14.93 -3.76 52.42
C SER A 58 16.12 -4.65 52.05
N GLY A 59 17.15 -3.99 51.48
CA GLY A 59 18.59 -4.36 51.52
C GLY A 59 19.11 -4.87 50.15
N GLN A 60 20.21 -4.46 49.62
CA GLN A 60 21.43 -3.83 50.07
C GLN A 60 22.26 -3.37 48.86
N ARG A 61 22.93 -2.30 49.03
CA ARG A 61 23.92 -1.58 48.24
C ARG A 61 25.24 -2.35 48.22
N THR A 62 25.86 -2.54 47.06
CA THR A 62 27.32 -2.66 46.96
C THR A 62 27.85 -1.88 45.76
N GLN A 63 28.67 -0.89 46.13
CA GLN A 63 29.57 -0.16 45.24
C GLN A 63 30.77 -1.04 44.91
N ASN A 64 31.27 -0.99 43.68
CA ASN A 64 32.67 -1.23 43.39
C ASN A 64 33.17 -0.29 42.31
N THR A 65 33.94 0.67 42.76
CA THR A 65 34.87 1.50 42.00
C THR A 65 36.11 0.70 41.66
N SER A 66 36.58 0.74 40.41
CA SER A 66 37.97 0.46 40.07
C SER A 66 38.43 1.34 38.92
N THR A 67 39.25 2.29 39.30
CA THR A 67 40.12 3.16 38.48
C THR A 67 41.34 2.36 38.01
N VAL A 68 41.73 2.47 36.70
CA VAL A 68 43.13 2.26 36.27
C VAL A 68 43.34 3.07 34.99
N GLN A 69 44.01 4.15 35.10
CA GLN A 69 45.24 4.72 34.62
C GLN A 69 45.69 4.36 33.16
N ASN A 70 45.85 5.45 32.42
CA ASN A 70 46.58 5.62 31.17
C ASN A 70 48.14 5.56 31.40
N PRO A 71 48.95 5.12 30.51
CA PRO A 71 50.24 5.78 30.32
C PRO A 71 50.50 6.30 28.90
N GLN A 72 51.05 7.48 28.86
CA GLN A 72 51.69 8.18 27.77
C GLN A 72 53.06 7.56 27.37
N GLY A 73 53.47 7.84 26.12
CA GLY A 73 54.88 7.76 25.63
C GLY A 73 54.87 7.77 24.09
N SER A 74 55.14 8.73 23.44
CA SER A 74 56.12 9.71 22.97
C SER A 74 57.02 9.16 21.84
N SER A 75 57.25 10.06 20.83
CA SER A 75 58.28 10.21 19.81
C SER A 75 58.17 9.32 18.56
N GLY A 76 58.29 9.80 17.36
CA GLY A 76 58.87 10.94 16.71
C GLY A 76 59.17 10.57 15.25
N GLY A 77 59.06 11.52 14.33
CA GLY A 77 59.90 11.48 13.18
C GLY A 77 59.27 11.49 11.76
N ALA A 78 59.42 12.60 11.16
CA ALA A 78 59.78 12.89 9.76
C ALA A 78 58.70 13.03 8.68
N ALA A 79 58.60 14.24 8.27
CA ALA A 79 57.95 14.80 7.08
C ALA A 79 58.43 14.18 5.76
N ASN A 80 57.50 14.02 4.83
CA ASN A 80 57.83 14.23 3.42
C ASN A 80 56.61 14.80 2.68
N SER A 81 56.78 16.07 2.29
CA SER A 81 55.90 16.85 1.45
C SER A 81 56.09 16.48 -0.02
N VAL A 82 54.99 16.12 -0.71
CA VAL A 82 55.00 16.15 -2.18
C VAL A 82 53.80 16.99 -2.62
N LYS A 83 54.09 18.11 -3.26
CA LYS A 83 53.18 19.02 -3.97
C LYS A 83 52.61 18.34 -5.21
N PRO A 84 51.30 18.55 -5.55
CA PRO A 84 50.78 18.26 -6.89
C PRO A 84 51.15 19.39 -7.88
N PRO A 85 51.27 19.10 -9.17
CA PRO A 85 51.59 20.09 -10.18
C PRO A 85 50.36 20.91 -10.62
N GLU A 86 50.60 22.20 -10.76
CA GLU A 86 49.72 23.19 -11.37
C GLU A 86 49.53 22.87 -12.88
N THR A 87 48.30 22.83 -13.36
CA THR A 87 47.99 22.97 -14.77
C THR A 87 47.08 24.17 -14.99
N LYS A 88 47.48 24.95 -15.98
CA LYS A 88 47.03 26.26 -16.40
C LYS A 88 45.57 26.32 -16.79
N ALA A 89 44.95 27.44 -16.46
CA ALA A 89 43.69 27.94 -16.99
C ALA A 89 43.72 28.01 -18.53
N SER A 90 42.61 27.57 -19.15
CA SER A 90 42.17 28.04 -20.47
C SER A 90 40.70 28.40 -20.38
N ASP A 91 40.51 29.63 -20.72
CA ASP A 91 39.31 30.44 -20.82
C ASP A 91 38.32 29.90 -21.87
N GLY A 92 37.01 30.15 -21.62
CA GLY A 92 36.00 30.30 -22.66
C GLY A 92 35.03 29.15 -22.86
N GLY A 93 33.80 29.30 -22.37
CA GLY A 93 32.64 28.48 -22.76
C GLY A 93 31.44 28.80 -21.91
N ASP A 94 30.77 29.88 -22.25
CA ASP A 94 29.42 30.20 -21.85
C ASP A 94 28.48 29.02 -22.20
N GLY A 95 28.19 28.17 -21.22
CA GLY A 95 27.21 27.08 -21.29
C GLY A 95 25.93 27.51 -20.59
N GLY A 96 25.07 28.20 -21.30
CA GLY A 96 23.74 28.52 -20.85
C GLY A 96 23.05 27.27 -20.30
N LYS A 97 22.75 27.28 -19.00
CA LYS A 97 21.83 26.35 -18.37
C LYS A 97 20.52 26.39 -19.17
N ALA A 98 20.21 25.33 -19.89
CA ALA A 98 18.89 25.17 -20.49
C ALA A 98 17.86 25.33 -19.35
N PRO A 99 16.74 26.04 -19.55
CA PRO A 99 15.71 26.13 -18.54
C PRO A 99 15.24 24.71 -18.24
N GLU A 100 15.36 24.32 -16.97
CA GLU A 100 14.66 23.16 -16.44
C GLU A 100 13.19 23.36 -16.83
N LYS A 101 12.65 22.46 -17.63
CA LYS A 101 11.22 22.42 -17.90
C LYS A 101 10.57 22.27 -16.53
N GLU A 102 9.87 23.30 -16.09
CA GLU A 102 8.91 23.16 -15.00
C GLU A 102 7.99 22.00 -15.39
N GLU A 103 8.13 20.87 -14.69
CA GLU A 103 7.19 19.77 -14.83
C GLU A 103 5.83 20.31 -14.40
N GLU A 104 4.91 20.46 -15.35
CA GLU A 104 3.53 20.84 -15.05
C GLU A 104 2.97 19.81 -14.05
N LEU A 105 2.70 20.26 -12.83
CA LEU A 105 2.10 19.43 -11.79
C LEU A 105 0.76 18.89 -12.29
N PRO A 106 0.43 17.63 -12.03
CA PRO A 106 -0.86 17.07 -12.42
C PRO A 106 -1.99 17.89 -11.79
N PRO A 107 -3.09 18.15 -12.53
CA PRO A 107 -4.20 18.92 -12.00
C PRO A 107 -4.81 18.18 -10.80
N LYS A 108 -5.17 18.95 -9.76
CA LYS A 108 -5.87 18.41 -8.59
C LYS A 108 -7.25 17.88 -8.99
N GLU A 109 -7.54 16.66 -8.63
CA GLU A 109 -8.84 16.04 -8.87
C GLU A 109 -9.89 16.52 -7.85
N SER A 110 -11.17 16.47 -8.22
CA SER A 110 -12.22 16.80 -7.26
C SER A 110 -12.40 15.68 -6.24
N MET A 111 -12.60 16.03 -4.97
CA MET A 111 -12.84 15.04 -3.92
C MET A 111 -14.09 14.20 -4.20
N GLN A 112 -15.13 14.76 -4.83
CA GLN A 112 -16.34 14.03 -5.20
C GLN A 112 -16.08 12.93 -6.24
N GLU A 113 -15.19 13.18 -7.20
CA GLU A 113 -14.79 12.16 -8.18
C GLU A 113 -13.98 11.04 -7.52
N LEU A 114 -13.07 11.39 -6.61
CA LEU A 114 -12.28 10.42 -5.84
C LEU A 114 -13.17 9.56 -4.92
N GLU A 115 -14.13 10.17 -4.20
CA GLU A 115 -15.08 9.42 -3.37
C GLU A 115 -15.95 8.47 -4.21
N LYS A 116 -16.40 8.92 -5.38
CA LYS A 116 -17.16 8.07 -6.31
C LYS A 116 -16.30 6.92 -6.85
N GLU A 117 -15.04 7.16 -7.14
CA GLU A 117 -14.09 6.11 -7.56
C GLU A 117 -13.88 5.09 -6.43
N LEU A 118 -13.66 5.55 -5.20
CA LEU A 118 -13.49 4.68 -4.03
C LEU A 118 -14.73 3.81 -3.81
N ALA A 119 -15.92 4.39 -3.90
CA ALA A 119 -17.18 3.65 -3.80
C ALA A 119 -17.32 2.59 -4.90
N GLY A 120 -16.78 2.84 -6.09
CA GLY A 120 -16.81 1.94 -7.25
C GLY A 120 -15.84 0.74 -7.16
N TYR A 121 -14.89 0.72 -6.24
CA TYR A 121 -14.05 -0.45 -6.03
C TYR A 121 -14.87 -1.61 -5.46
N ILE A 122 -14.61 -2.83 -5.93
CA ILE A 122 -15.32 -4.01 -5.46
C ILE A 122 -14.72 -4.46 -4.13
N GLY A 123 -15.55 -4.85 -3.17
CA GLY A 123 -15.12 -5.29 -1.85
C GLY A 123 -14.42 -4.19 -1.04
N LEU A 124 -13.39 -4.57 -0.28
CA LEU A 124 -12.51 -3.69 0.48
C LEU A 124 -13.27 -2.81 1.51
N ALA A 125 -14.35 -3.31 2.12
CA ALA A 125 -15.22 -2.52 2.99
C ALA A 125 -14.46 -1.86 4.16
N ALA A 126 -13.59 -2.61 4.85
CA ALA A 126 -12.78 -2.11 5.96
C ALA A 126 -11.77 -1.05 5.47
N VAL A 127 -11.10 -1.31 4.34
CA VAL A 127 -10.13 -0.38 3.73
C VAL A 127 -10.82 0.91 3.30
N LYS A 128 -11.98 0.83 2.64
CA LYS A 128 -12.77 2.01 2.25
C LYS A 128 -13.12 2.89 3.44
N LYS A 129 -13.61 2.28 4.52
CA LYS A 129 -13.94 3.00 5.75
C LYS A 129 -12.71 3.72 6.33
N GLU A 130 -11.56 3.05 6.35
CA GLU A 130 -10.34 3.66 6.88
C GLU A 130 -9.82 4.77 5.95
N VAL A 131 -9.89 4.59 4.64
CA VAL A 131 -9.56 5.64 3.66
C VAL A 131 -10.47 6.86 3.84
N GLU A 132 -11.78 6.66 4.02
CA GLU A 132 -12.74 7.76 4.32
C GLU A 132 -12.35 8.48 5.61
N ASN A 133 -11.98 7.77 6.67
CA ASN A 133 -11.51 8.36 7.93
C ASN A 133 -10.25 9.21 7.70
N LEU A 134 -9.30 8.72 6.91
CA LEU A 134 -8.07 9.45 6.56
C LEU A 134 -8.36 10.71 5.75
N ILE A 135 -9.28 10.64 4.79
CA ILE A 135 -9.74 11.80 4.01
C ILE A 135 -10.36 12.85 4.93
N ASN A 136 -11.30 12.44 5.78
CA ASN A 136 -11.97 13.36 6.71
C ASN A 136 -10.97 14.05 7.65
N MET A 137 -10.00 13.27 8.16
CA MET A 137 -8.96 13.80 9.04
C MET A 137 -8.08 14.81 8.32
N ALA A 138 -7.65 14.49 7.09
CA ALA A 138 -6.83 15.37 6.26
C ALA A 138 -7.57 16.67 5.90
N MET A 139 -8.86 16.60 5.58
CA MET A 139 -9.70 17.79 5.35
C MET A 139 -9.79 18.69 6.59
N VAL A 140 -9.99 18.10 7.77
CA VAL A 140 -10.02 18.87 9.03
C VAL A 140 -8.68 19.54 9.29
N TYR A 141 -7.56 18.86 9.06
CA TYR A 141 -6.22 19.44 9.22
C TYR A 141 -5.97 20.61 8.26
N GLN A 142 -6.43 20.49 7.01
CA GLN A 142 -6.35 21.58 6.05
C GLN A 142 -7.17 22.80 6.54
N MET A 143 -8.42 22.59 6.96
CA MET A 143 -9.27 23.67 7.50
C MET A 143 -8.63 24.35 8.71
N ARG A 144 -8.02 23.57 9.64
CA ARG A 144 -7.30 24.12 10.79
C ARG A 144 -6.13 25.01 10.36
N ARG A 145 -5.37 24.60 9.33
CA ARG A 145 -4.28 25.38 8.74
C ARG A 145 -4.78 26.71 8.13
N GLU A 146 -5.88 26.66 7.40
CA GLU A 146 -6.53 27.85 6.82
C GLU A 146 -7.00 28.84 7.89
N HIS A 147 -7.42 28.33 9.05
CA HIS A 147 -7.82 29.14 10.20
C HIS A 147 -6.67 29.49 11.17
N ASN A 148 -5.41 29.26 10.79
CA ASN A 148 -4.22 29.49 11.62
C ASN A 148 -4.28 28.77 12.98
N LEU A 149 -4.95 27.63 13.07
CA LEU A 149 -4.98 26.78 14.25
C LEU A 149 -3.81 25.80 14.26
N PRO A 150 -3.17 25.52 15.41
CA PRO A 150 -2.10 24.55 15.49
C PRO A 150 -2.63 23.15 15.15
N ASN A 151 -1.92 22.43 14.29
CA ASN A 151 -2.16 21.01 14.04
C ASN A 151 -1.24 20.18 14.93
N THR A 152 -1.71 19.01 15.34
CA THR A 152 -0.86 17.97 15.92
C THR A 152 -0.11 17.25 14.80
N ASP A 153 1.14 16.89 15.06
CA ASP A 153 1.91 16.10 14.11
C ASP A 153 1.20 14.78 13.85
N MET A 154 0.88 14.53 12.59
CA MET A 154 0.22 13.31 12.13
C MET A 154 1.13 12.57 11.16
N SER A 155 1.50 11.35 11.53
CA SER A 155 2.15 10.46 10.58
C SER A 155 1.13 9.94 9.57
N LEU A 156 1.42 10.12 8.28
CA LEU A 156 0.62 9.61 7.16
C LEU A 156 1.19 8.32 6.58
N HIS A 157 2.30 7.83 7.13
CA HIS A 157 2.90 6.58 6.71
C HIS A 157 2.04 5.39 7.11
N MET A 158 1.94 4.37 6.26
CA MET A 158 0.99 3.28 6.40
C MET A 158 1.63 1.92 6.16
N VAL A 159 1.07 0.91 6.82
CA VAL A 159 1.34 -0.51 6.56
C VAL A 159 0.11 -1.09 5.86
N PHE A 160 0.31 -1.70 4.71
CA PHE A 160 -0.69 -2.44 3.98
C PHE A 160 -0.41 -3.94 4.09
N SER A 161 -1.27 -4.67 4.79
CA SER A 161 -1.14 -6.10 5.02
C SER A 161 -2.20 -6.88 4.22
N GLY A 162 -1.89 -8.11 3.83
CA GLY A 162 -2.81 -9.00 3.13
C GLY A 162 -2.18 -9.76 1.98
N ASN A 163 -2.93 -10.72 1.43
CA ASN A 163 -2.50 -11.60 0.35
C ASN A 163 -2.27 -10.87 -0.99
N PRO A 164 -1.55 -11.46 -1.95
CA PRO A 164 -1.35 -10.90 -3.28
C PRO A 164 -2.68 -10.72 -4.02
N GLY A 165 -2.76 -9.64 -4.83
CA GLY A 165 -3.94 -9.37 -5.66
C GLY A 165 -5.16 -8.80 -4.93
N THR A 166 -5.06 -8.44 -3.65
CA THR A 166 -6.14 -7.83 -2.85
C THR A 166 -6.31 -6.32 -3.09
N GLY A 167 -5.46 -5.70 -3.90
CA GLY A 167 -5.60 -4.30 -4.30
C GLY A 167 -4.71 -3.30 -3.57
N LYS A 168 -3.68 -3.73 -2.82
CA LYS A 168 -2.77 -2.87 -2.06
C LYS A 168 -2.18 -1.73 -2.90
N THR A 169 -1.52 -2.04 -4.01
CA THR A 169 -0.92 -1.02 -4.92
C THR A 169 -1.98 -0.08 -5.51
N MET A 170 -3.18 -0.61 -5.81
CA MET A 170 -4.29 0.20 -6.34
C MET A 170 -4.72 1.27 -5.33
N ILE A 171 -4.92 0.89 -4.08
CA ILE A 171 -5.26 1.83 -3.00
C ILE A 171 -4.11 2.79 -2.70
N ALA A 172 -2.83 2.34 -2.73
CA ALA A 172 -1.69 3.24 -2.55
C ALA A 172 -1.67 4.35 -3.63
N ARG A 173 -1.94 3.99 -4.89
CA ARG A 173 -2.07 4.95 -6.00
C ARG A 173 -3.25 5.90 -5.82
N PHE A 174 -4.36 5.39 -5.35
CA PHE A 174 -5.52 6.20 -5.01
C PHE A 174 -5.21 7.19 -3.89
N MET A 175 -4.55 6.76 -2.81
CA MET A 175 -4.16 7.61 -1.69
C MET A 175 -3.18 8.72 -2.11
N ALA A 176 -2.25 8.45 -3.02
CA ALA A 176 -1.34 9.48 -3.55
C ALA A 176 -2.12 10.63 -4.23
N ARG A 177 -3.14 10.31 -5.03
CA ARG A 177 -4.03 11.27 -5.68
C ARG A 177 -4.88 12.05 -4.67
N VAL A 178 -5.43 11.35 -3.66
CA VAL A 178 -6.19 11.97 -2.56
C VAL A 178 -5.33 12.98 -1.82
N TYR A 179 -4.14 12.62 -1.38
CA TYR A 179 -3.25 13.51 -0.63
C TYR A 179 -2.80 14.71 -1.47
N HIS A 180 -2.59 14.53 -2.78
CA HIS A 180 -2.31 15.65 -3.69
C HIS A 180 -3.54 16.59 -3.82
N SER A 181 -4.72 16.04 -4.00
CA SER A 181 -5.95 16.81 -4.13
C SER A 181 -6.27 17.62 -2.87
N LEU A 182 -5.96 17.06 -1.70
CA LEU A 182 -6.06 17.76 -0.41
C LEU A 182 -4.90 18.75 -0.15
N GLY A 183 -3.90 18.82 -1.03
CA GLY A 183 -2.76 19.73 -0.85
C GLY A 183 -1.81 19.32 0.27
N ILE A 184 -1.80 18.04 0.65
CA ILE A 184 -0.87 17.45 1.60
C ILE A 184 0.44 17.13 0.90
N LEU A 185 0.35 16.52 -0.28
CA LEU A 185 1.49 16.23 -1.14
C LEU A 185 1.54 17.21 -2.31
N SER A 186 2.74 17.68 -2.65
CA SER A 186 2.93 18.69 -3.69
C SER A 186 2.71 18.15 -5.10
N LYS A 187 3.04 16.87 -5.38
CA LYS A 187 2.96 16.27 -6.72
C LYS A 187 1.98 15.09 -6.82
N GLY A 188 1.88 14.24 -5.79
CA GLY A 188 0.95 13.12 -5.75
C GLY A 188 1.32 11.93 -6.63
N GLN A 189 2.57 11.80 -7.10
CA GLN A 189 3.05 10.60 -7.80
C GLN A 189 3.20 9.43 -6.85
N LEU A 190 3.07 8.21 -7.39
CA LEU A 190 3.42 6.97 -6.72
C LEU A 190 4.71 6.41 -7.29
N ILE A 191 5.73 6.26 -6.47
CA ILE A 191 6.96 5.53 -6.79
C ILE A 191 6.85 4.15 -6.16
N GLU A 192 6.72 3.13 -7.01
CA GLU A 192 6.59 1.73 -6.62
C GLU A 192 7.95 1.03 -6.73
N VAL A 193 8.40 0.43 -5.64
CA VAL A 193 9.67 -0.29 -5.57
C VAL A 193 9.54 -1.54 -4.72
N ASP A 194 10.44 -2.49 -4.97
CA ASP A 194 10.71 -3.65 -4.13
C ASP A 194 12.12 -3.57 -3.52
N ARG A 195 12.54 -4.63 -2.83
CA ARG A 195 13.90 -4.73 -2.30
C ARG A 195 14.96 -4.47 -3.38
N SER A 196 14.78 -5.00 -4.60
CA SER A 196 15.76 -4.88 -5.66
C SER A 196 15.96 -3.44 -6.12
N GLY A 197 14.92 -2.61 -6.02
CA GLY A 197 14.96 -1.17 -6.30
C GLY A 197 15.72 -0.37 -5.25
N LEU A 198 15.81 -0.83 -4.01
CA LEU A 198 16.41 -0.13 -2.87
C LEU A 198 17.82 -0.60 -2.54
N VAL A 199 18.03 -1.91 -2.48
CA VAL A 199 19.28 -2.51 -2.01
C VAL A 199 20.27 -2.65 -3.16
N ALA A 200 21.56 -2.39 -2.87
CA ALA A 200 22.67 -2.58 -3.79
C ALA A 200 23.53 -3.78 -3.36
N GLY A 201 24.36 -4.30 -4.27
CA GLY A 201 25.19 -5.47 -4.03
C GLY A 201 26.52 -5.18 -3.32
N TYR A 202 26.84 -3.91 -3.02
CA TYR A 202 28.13 -3.54 -2.43
C TYR A 202 27.96 -2.59 -1.25
N ILE A 203 28.87 -2.66 -0.30
CA ILE A 203 28.91 -1.83 0.91
C ILE A 203 28.86 -0.34 0.56
N GLY A 204 28.00 0.43 1.25
CA GLY A 204 27.87 1.89 1.11
C GLY A 204 27.11 2.35 -0.15
N GLN A 205 26.66 1.45 -1.00
CA GLN A 205 25.88 1.83 -2.19
C GLN A 205 24.37 1.78 -1.96
N THR A 206 23.89 1.04 -0.97
CA THR A 206 22.47 0.90 -0.65
C THR A 206 21.88 2.23 -0.19
N ALA A 207 22.53 2.95 0.73
CA ALA A 207 22.06 4.27 1.17
C ALA A 207 21.96 5.26 0.00
N ILE A 208 22.95 5.28 -0.90
CA ILE A 208 22.95 6.16 -2.08
C ILE A 208 21.81 5.80 -3.04
N LYS A 209 21.59 4.51 -3.28
CA LYS A 209 20.52 4.03 -4.16
C LYS A 209 19.15 4.33 -3.57
N THR A 210 18.95 4.05 -2.28
CA THR A 210 17.71 4.33 -1.55
C THR A 210 17.44 5.85 -1.52
N ALA A 211 18.46 6.69 -1.28
CA ALA A 211 18.31 8.15 -1.29
C ALA A 211 17.82 8.67 -2.64
N LYS A 212 18.32 8.15 -3.78
CA LYS A 212 17.83 8.52 -5.11
C LYS A 212 16.36 8.14 -5.33
N VAL A 213 15.93 6.98 -4.84
CA VAL A 213 14.52 6.58 -4.92
C VAL A 213 13.67 7.51 -4.08
N LEU A 214 14.09 7.82 -2.87
CA LEU A 214 13.40 8.77 -1.98
C LEU A 214 13.32 10.17 -2.62
N GLU A 215 14.39 10.65 -3.26
CA GLU A 215 14.38 11.92 -3.99
C GLU A 215 13.32 11.91 -5.11
N SER A 216 13.20 10.82 -5.86
CA SER A 216 12.17 10.69 -6.89
C SER A 216 10.73 10.59 -6.32
N ALA A 217 10.58 10.18 -5.06
CA ALA A 217 9.30 10.07 -4.37
C ALA A 217 8.87 11.37 -3.66
N MET A 218 9.75 12.37 -3.59
CA MET A 218 9.45 13.66 -2.94
C MET A 218 8.27 14.37 -3.61
N GLY A 219 7.36 14.82 -2.79
CA GLY A 219 6.07 15.38 -3.22
C GLY A 219 4.99 14.33 -3.46
N GLY A 220 5.28 13.05 -3.20
CA GLY A 220 4.39 11.93 -3.49
C GLY A 220 4.46 10.79 -2.47
N VAL A 221 4.14 9.61 -2.94
CA VAL A 221 4.10 8.38 -2.15
C VAL A 221 5.20 7.44 -2.62
N LEU A 222 6.04 6.97 -1.69
CA LEU A 222 6.91 5.81 -1.87
C LEU A 222 6.15 4.56 -1.42
N PHE A 223 5.89 3.65 -2.35
CA PHE A 223 5.27 2.36 -2.07
C PHE A 223 6.33 1.28 -2.17
N ILE A 224 6.53 0.56 -1.07
CA ILE A 224 7.53 -0.53 -0.99
C ILE A 224 6.77 -1.84 -0.89
N ASP A 225 6.78 -2.63 -1.97
CA ASP A 225 6.15 -3.94 -1.98
C ASP A 225 7.09 -4.99 -1.37
N GLU A 226 6.51 -5.98 -0.69
CA GLU A 226 7.24 -7.03 0.03
C GLU A 226 8.33 -6.46 0.96
N ALA A 227 8.00 -5.39 1.69
CA ALA A 227 8.95 -4.63 2.51
C ALA A 227 9.65 -5.48 3.58
N TYR A 228 9.04 -6.57 4.05
CA TYR A 228 9.63 -7.52 4.98
C TYR A 228 10.93 -8.14 4.46
N THR A 229 11.13 -8.16 3.15
CA THR A 229 12.38 -8.65 2.54
C THR A 229 13.58 -7.77 2.87
N LEU A 230 13.37 -6.51 3.29
CA LEU A 230 14.45 -5.60 3.71
C LEU A 230 15.06 -5.98 5.06
N THR A 231 14.37 -6.78 5.88
CA THR A 231 14.83 -7.20 7.22
C THR A 231 15.19 -8.69 7.27
N SER A 232 15.32 -9.36 6.12
CA SER A 232 15.77 -10.75 6.05
C SER A 232 17.19 -10.89 6.63
N LYS A 233 17.35 -11.87 7.52
CA LYS A 233 18.60 -12.12 8.25
C LYS A 233 19.57 -12.94 7.40
N SER A 234 20.33 -12.33 6.50
CA SER A 234 21.48 -12.96 5.84
C SER A 234 22.77 -12.27 6.20
N GLU A 235 23.90 -12.98 6.25
CA GLU A 235 25.19 -12.48 6.76
C GLU A 235 25.79 -11.28 5.98
N ASN A 236 25.28 -10.93 4.80
CA ASN A 236 25.68 -9.77 4.01
C ASN A 236 24.46 -8.98 3.52
N ASP A 237 23.47 -8.78 4.39
CA ASP A 237 22.24 -8.11 4.02
C ASP A 237 22.33 -6.59 4.26
N PHE A 238 22.31 -5.83 3.17
CA PHE A 238 22.29 -4.37 3.21
C PHE A 238 20.86 -3.78 3.31
N GLY A 239 19.84 -4.60 3.54
CA GLY A 239 18.46 -4.15 3.65
C GLY A 239 18.24 -3.22 4.83
N LEU A 240 18.92 -3.44 5.96
CA LEU A 240 18.83 -2.56 7.13
C LEU A 240 19.38 -1.15 6.83
N GLU A 241 20.41 -1.01 5.98
CA GLU A 241 20.92 0.30 5.54
C GLU A 241 19.84 1.07 4.74
N ALA A 242 19.04 0.35 3.94
CA ALA A 242 17.90 0.95 3.25
C ALA A 242 16.81 1.39 4.26
N VAL A 243 16.47 0.54 5.24
CA VAL A 243 15.50 0.85 6.30
C VAL A 243 15.90 2.10 7.06
N ASP A 244 17.15 2.22 7.50
CA ASP A 244 17.64 3.37 8.24
C ASP A 244 17.59 4.66 7.39
N THR A 245 17.91 4.56 6.09
CA THR A 245 17.80 5.68 5.15
C THR A 245 16.36 6.14 4.96
N ILE A 246 15.41 5.18 4.86
CA ILE A 246 13.98 5.46 4.76
C ILE A 246 13.46 6.12 6.04
N LEU A 247 13.79 5.57 7.21
CA LEU A 247 13.37 6.11 8.51
C LEU A 247 13.81 7.55 8.69
N LYS A 248 15.03 7.87 8.27
CA LYS A 248 15.54 9.25 8.29
C LYS A 248 14.75 10.16 7.35
N ALA A 249 14.48 9.73 6.13
CA ALA A 249 13.71 10.51 5.16
C ALA A 249 12.27 10.76 5.60
N MET A 250 11.62 9.76 6.26
CA MET A 250 10.28 9.90 6.83
C MET A 250 10.20 11.00 7.90
N GLU A 251 11.27 11.22 8.65
CA GLU A 251 11.34 12.27 9.65
C GLU A 251 11.66 13.63 9.02
N ASP A 252 12.68 13.65 8.17
CA ASP A 252 13.19 14.90 7.57
C ASP A 252 12.18 15.52 6.58
N ASN A 253 11.32 14.71 5.93
CA ASN A 253 10.41 15.12 4.87
C ASN A 253 8.94 14.78 5.13
N ARG A 254 8.55 14.67 6.39
CA ARG A 254 7.19 14.25 6.80
C ARG A 254 6.05 15.10 6.22
N ASP A 255 6.35 16.33 5.78
CA ASP A 255 5.36 17.26 5.26
C ASP A 255 5.07 17.07 3.75
N ASP A 256 5.95 16.35 3.01
CA ASP A 256 5.82 16.18 1.56
C ASP A 256 6.27 14.80 1.06
N LEU A 257 6.33 13.81 1.95
CA LEU A 257 6.63 12.42 1.63
C LEU A 257 5.75 11.48 2.46
N VAL A 258 5.04 10.59 1.80
CA VAL A 258 4.34 9.48 2.45
C VAL A 258 5.01 8.16 2.06
N VAL A 259 5.31 7.32 3.04
CA VAL A 259 5.82 5.97 2.82
C VAL A 259 4.71 4.96 3.14
N ILE A 260 4.43 4.08 2.19
CA ILE A 260 3.52 2.95 2.35
C ILE A 260 4.34 1.68 2.17
N VAL A 261 4.35 0.82 3.18
CA VAL A 261 5.00 -0.50 3.10
C VAL A 261 3.93 -1.58 2.98
N ALA A 262 4.16 -2.57 2.12
CA ALA A 262 3.17 -3.59 1.84
C ALA A 262 3.77 -5.00 1.88
N GLY A 263 2.94 -6.00 2.24
CA GLY A 263 3.34 -7.41 2.26
C GLY A 263 2.28 -8.32 2.87
N TYR A 264 2.67 -9.56 3.16
CA TYR A 264 1.83 -10.52 3.88
C TYR A 264 1.67 -10.12 5.34
N THR A 265 0.49 -10.34 5.91
CA THR A 265 0.12 -9.85 7.25
C THR A 265 1.14 -10.23 8.32
N GLU A 266 1.44 -11.51 8.48
CA GLU A 266 2.37 -11.99 9.50
C GLU A 266 3.79 -11.43 9.31
N LEU A 267 4.28 -11.41 8.05
CA LEU A 267 5.62 -10.90 7.74
C LEU A 267 5.73 -9.38 7.92
N MET A 268 4.63 -8.64 7.73
CA MET A 268 4.61 -7.20 7.96
C MET A 268 4.60 -6.85 9.45
N GLU A 269 3.97 -7.66 10.30
CA GLU A 269 4.06 -7.53 11.76
C GLU A 269 5.51 -7.72 12.23
N GLU A 270 6.17 -8.79 11.75
CA GLU A 270 7.60 -9.04 12.05
C GLU A 270 8.50 -7.91 11.54
N PHE A 271 8.22 -7.38 10.35
CA PHE A 271 8.96 -6.26 9.77
C PHE A 271 8.89 -5.01 10.65
N VAL A 272 7.70 -4.60 11.04
CA VAL A 272 7.49 -3.41 11.89
C VAL A 272 8.12 -3.61 13.27
N ASP A 273 8.05 -4.81 13.82
CA ASP A 273 8.62 -5.14 15.13
C ASP A 273 10.14 -5.30 15.13
N SER A 274 10.74 -5.48 13.96
CA SER A 274 12.18 -5.62 13.81
C SER A 274 12.98 -4.38 14.21
N ASN A 275 12.36 -3.18 14.15
CA ASN A 275 13.02 -1.92 14.43
C ASN A 275 12.06 -0.95 15.16
N PRO A 276 12.41 -0.45 16.37
CA PRO A 276 11.59 0.50 17.11
C PRO A 276 11.27 1.79 16.33
N GLY A 277 12.16 2.18 15.40
CA GLY A 277 11.97 3.33 14.51
C GLY A 277 10.83 3.10 13.52
N LEU A 278 10.65 1.88 13.00
CA LEU A 278 9.52 1.51 12.15
C LEU A 278 8.22 1.61 12.95
N ARG A 279 8.16 0.99 14.13
CA ARG A 279 6.95 0.98 14.97
C ARG A 279 6.50 2.38 15.39
N SER A 280 7.42 3.30 15.62
CA SER A 280 7.09 4.68 16.02
C SER A 280 6.53 5.53 14.88
N ARG A 281 6.88 5.22 13.62
CA ARG A 281 6.49 6.00 12.43
C ARG A 281 5.29 5.41 11.69
N PHE A 282 5.17 4.09 11.67
CA PHE A 282 4.02 3.40 11.09
C PHE A 282 2.94 3.19 12.17
N ASN A 283 1.96 4.07 12.20
CA ASN A 283 0.85 4.03 13.16
C ASN A 283 -0.52 3.78 12.51
N LYS A 284 -0.54 3.59 11.19
CA LYS A 284 -1.74 3.31 10.39
C LYS A 284 -1.58 1.98 9.67
N TYR A 285 -2.54 1.08 9.92
CA TYR A 285 -2.53 -0.27 9.37
C TYR A 285 -3.82 -0.48 8.60
N LEU A 286 -3.68 -0.88 7.33
CA LEU A 286 -4.80 -1.25 6.47
C LEU A 286 -4.65 -2.73 6.12
N ASP A 287 -5.60 -3.52 6.60
CA ASP A 287 -5.65 -4.95 6.30
C ASP A 287 -6.56 -5.22 5.09
N PHE A 288 -5.99 -5.89 4.10
CA PHE A 288 -6.64 -6.22 2.83
C PHE A 288 -7.07 -7.69 2.87
N ALA A 289 -8.29 -7.93 3.31
CA ALA A 289 -8.89 -9.26 3.30
C ALA A 289 -8.97 -9.83 1.88
N ASP A 290 -8.99 -11.15 1.78
CA ASP A 290 -9.24 -11.85 0.53
C ASP A 290 -10.67 -11.57 0.03
N TYR A 291 -10.83 -11.57 -1.30
CA TYR A 291 -12.12 -11.38 -1.93
C TYR A 291 -13.02 -12.62 -1.78
N THR A 292 -14.31 -12.40 -1.55
CA THR A 292 -15.30 -13.47 -1.59
C THR A 292 -15.53 -13.94 -3.04
N ALA A 293 -16.20 -15.09 -3.20
CA ALA A 293 -16.55 -15.61 -4.52
C ALA A 293 -17.40 -14.62 -5.34
N GLU A 294 -18.34 -13.95 -4.70
CA GLU A 294 -19.20 -12.94 -5.29
C GLU A 294 -18.40 -11.71 -5.72
N GLU A 295 -17.45 -11.28 -4.88
CA GLU A 295 -16.56 -10.16 -5.20
C GLU A 295 -15.62 -10.51 -6.36
N MET A 296 -15.07 -11.73 -6.41
CA MET A 296 -14.27 -12.22 -7.52
C MET A 296 -15.08 -12.27 -8.83
N CYS A 297 -16.32 -12.73 -8.77
CA CYS A 297 -17.23 -12.73 -9.91
C CYS A 297 -17.55 -11.31 -10.39
N ALA A 298 -17.78 -10.39 -9.45
CA ALA A 298 -18.00 -8.98 -9.76
C ALA A 298 -16.77 -8.33 -10.42
N ILE A 299 -15.54 -8.67 -9.97
CA ILE A 299 -14.28 -8.22 -10.60
C ILE A 299 -14.18 -8.75 -12.02
N PHE A 300 -14.50 -10.03 -12.26
CA PHE A 300 -14.53 -10.62 -13.60
C PHE A 300 -15.54 -9.90 -14.49
N THR A 301 -16.77 -9.71 -14.02
CA THR A 301 -17.83 -9.00 -14.74
C THR A 301 -17.42 -7.55 -15.06
N LEU A 302 -16.73 -6.87 -14.15
CA LEU A 302 -16.20 -5.52 -14.39
C LEU A 302 -15.14 -5.53 -15.51
N GLN A 303 -14.27 -6.55 -15.55
CA GLN A 303 -13.30 -6.72 -16.65
C GLN A 303 -14.00 -6.96 -17.98
N CYS A 304 -15.03 -7.81 -18.02
CA CYS A 304 -15.88 -8.00 -19.19
C CYS A 304 -16.43 -6.66 -19.71
N LYS A 305 -17.05 -5.87 -18.84
CA LYS A 305 -17.62 -4.55 -19.19
C LYS A 305 -16.57 -3.58 -19.73
N LYS A 306 -15.41 -3.49 -19.10
CA LYS A 306 -14.30 -2.63 -19.56
C LYS A 306 -13.77 -3.02 -20.94
N SER A 307 -13.80 -4.31 -21.25
CA SER A 307 -13.31 -4.86 -22.53
C SER A 307 -14.44 -5.09 -23.55
N GLN A 308 -15.66 -4.61 -23.26
CA GLN A 308 -16.86 -4.75 -24.10
C GLN A 308 -17.28 -6.19 -24.36
N TYR A 309 -17.02 -7.10 -23.42
CA TYR A 309 -17.56 -8.45 -23.43
C TYR A 309 -18.90 -8.51 -22.68
N THR A 310 -19.78 -9.40 -23.15
CA THR A 310 -21.06 -9.72 -22.51
C THR A 310 -20.98 -11.13 -21.95
N LEU A 311 -21.25 -11.28 -20.67
CA LEU A 311 -21.24 -12.56 -19.97
C LEU A 311 -22.65 -13.14 -19.95
N ASP A 312 -22.80 -14.39 -20.41
CA ASP A 312 -24.08 -15.11 -20.32
C ASP A 312 -24.45 -15.39 -18.85
N PRO A 313 -25.74 -15.35 -18.47
CA PRO A 313 -26.18 -15.63 -17.10
C PRO A 313 -25.74 -17.01 -16.58
N ASP A 314 -25.72 -18.03 -17.45
CA ASP A 314 -25.27 -19.37 -17.07
C ASP A 314 -23.73 -19.45 -16.94
N ALA A 315 -22.98 -18.63 -17.69
CA ALA A 315 -21.55 -18.46 -17.53
C ALA A 315 -21.22 -17.77 -16.19
N GLU A 316 -22.00 -16.75 -15.81
CA GLU A 316 -21.86 -16.04 -14.54
C GLU A 316 -22.08 -16.97 -13.33
N LYS A 317 -23.10 -17.83 -13.38
CA LYS A 317 -23.35 -18.84 -12.34
C LYS A 317 -22.18 -19.80 -12.20
N LEU A 318 -21.68 -20.33 -13.32
CA LEU A 318 -20.55 -21.27 -13.34
C LEU A 318 -19.26 -20.61 -12.80
N LEU A 319 -19.04 -19.33 -13.11
CA LEU A 319 -17.91 -18.56 -12.55
C LEU A 319 -18.06 -18.38 -11.03
N THR A 320 -19.25 -18.10 -10.54
CA THR A 320 -19.51 -17.95 -9.10
C THR A 320 -19.23 -19.28 -8.38
N GLU A 321 -19.68 -20.39 -8.93
CA GLU A 321 -19.39 -21.74 -8.41
C GLU A 321 -17.88 -22.03 -8.42
N TYR A 322 -17.20 -21.70 -9.52
CA TYR A 322 -15.75 -21.84 -9.63
C TYR A 322 -14.99 -21.00 -8.58
N PHE A 323 -15.34 -19.71 -8.47
CA PHE A 323 -14.73 -18.85 -7.47
C PHE A 323 -15.07 -19.26 -6.04
N GLY A 324 -16.26 -19.86 -5.81
CA GLY A 324 -16.60 -20.48 -4.54
C GLY A 324 -15.67 -21.63 -4.17
N ALA A 325 -15.39 -22.51 -5.12
CA ALA A 325 -14.49 -23.64 -4.90
C ALA A 325 -13.01 -23.22 -4.67
N VAL A 326 -12.56 -22.14 -5.30
CA VAL A 326 -11.17 -21.66 -5.13
C VAL A 326 -11.03 -20.60 -4.03
N SER A 327 -12.12 -20.07 -3.49
CA SER A 327 -12.09 -19.04 -2.44
C SER A 327 -11.54 -19.54 -1.11
N GLU A 328 -11.69 -20.85 -0.80
CA GLU A 328 -11.05 -21.46 0.38
C GLU A 328 -9.52 -21.40 0.33
N ALA A 329 -8.95 -21.30 -0.88
CA ALA A 329 -7.53 -21.13 -1.14
C ALA A 329 -7.23 -19.78 -1.84
N ALA A 330 -7.96 -18.72 -1.49
CA ALA A 330 -7.91 -17.43 -2.16
C ALA A 330 -6.49 -16.82 -2.19
N GLY A 331 -5.70 -17.03 -1.13
CA GLY A 331 -4.31 -16.60 -1.06
C GLY A 331 -3.43 -17.28 -2.13
N GLU A 332 -3.59 -18.60 -2.34
CA GLU A 332 -2.88 -19.35 -3.38
C GLU A 332 -3.42 -19.03 -4.78
N PHE A 333 -4.73 -18.85 -4.91
CA PHE A 333 -5.37 -18.43 -6.15
C PHE A 333 -4.92 -17.03 -6.58
N GLY A 334 -4.58 -16.15 -5.62
CA GLY A 334 -4.05 -14.81 -5.85
C GLY A 334 -5.12 -13.75 -6.09
N ASN A 335 -6.33 -13.94 -5.56
CA ASN A 335 -7.39 -12.91 -5.54
C ASN A 335 -7.69 -12.33 -6.93
N ALA A 336 -7.70 -11.00 -7.10
CA ALA A 336 -7.96 -10.34 -8.38
C ALA A 336 -6.90 -10.67 -9.46
N ARG A 337 -5.68 -11.08 -9.08
CA ARG A 337 -4.68 -11.58 -10.03
C ARG A 337 -5.12 -12.92 -10.61
N GLY A 338 -5.63 -13.82 -9.75
CA GLY A 338 -6.23 -15.09 -10.17
C GLY A 338 -7.45 -14.89 -11.07
N VAL A 339 -8.34 -13.93 -10.72
CA VAL A 339 -9.49 -13.57 -11.57
C VAL A 339 -9.03 -13.08 -12.95
N ARG A 340 -7.98 -12.26 -13.03
CA ARG A 340 -7.40 -11.82 -14.31
C ARG A 340 -6.88 -13.01 -15.13
N ASN A 341 -6.14 -13.92 -14.51
CA ASN A 341 -5.64 -15.11 -15.18
C ASN A 341 -6.79 -15.99 -15.71
N THR A 342 -7.87 -16.13 -14.93
CA THR A 342 -9.09 -16.83 -15.35
C THR A 342 -9.75 -16.12 -16.55
N PHE A 343 -9.84 -14.80 -16.51
CA PHE A 343 -10.37 -14.00 -17.62
C PHE A 343 -9.58 -14.25 -18.91
N GLU A 344 -8.26 -14.23 -18.87
CA GLU A 344 -7.39 -14.50 -20.04
C GLU A 344 -7.58 -15.92 -20.58
N LYS A 345 -7.75 -16.93 -19.70
CA LYS A 345 -8.07 -18.31 -20.10
C LYS A 345 -9.44 -18.40 -20.78
N VAL A 346 -10.45 -17.72 -20.23
CA VAL A 346 -11.80 -17.68 -20.82
C VAL A 346 -11.78 -17.01 -22.19
N LEU A 347 -11.04 -15.93 -22.37
CA LEU A 347 -10.88 -15.29 -23.68
C LEU A 347 -10.18 -16.23 -24.69
N THR A 348 -9.20 -17.01 -24.24
CA THR A 348 -8.55 -18.01 -25.08
C THR A 348 -9.53 -19.09 -25.51
N ALA A 349 -10.37 -19.58 -24.61
CA ALA A 349 -11.42 -20.56 -24.92
C ALA A 349 -12.46 -20.00 -25.91
N GLN A 350 -12.91 -18.75 -25.68
CA GLN A 350 -13.80 -18.04 -26.60
C GLN A 350 -13.17 -17.91 -28.00
N ALA A 351 -11.90 -17.49 -28.08
CA ALA A 351 -11.19 -17.34 -29.36
C ALA A 351 -11.12 -18.66 -30.10
N ASN A 352 -10.81 -19.77 -29.42
CA ASN A 352 -10.80 -21.11 -30.02
C ASN A 352 -12.17 -21.53 -30.54
N ARG A 353 -13.26 -21.23 -29.83
CA ARG A 353 -14.63 -21.49 -30.28
C ARG A 353 -15.00 -20.67 -31.52
N ILE A 354 -14.66 -19.37 -31.52
CA ILE A 354 -15.01 -18.44 -32.59
C ILE A 354 -14.19 -18.73 -33.86
N ALA A 355 -12.91 -19.09 -33.72
CA ALA A 355 -12.03 -19.38 -34.86
C ALA A 355 -12.56 -20.52 -35.79
N HIS A 356 -13.44 -21.37 -35.26
CA HIS A 356 -14.04 -22.49 -36.01
C HIS A 356 -15.54 -22.24 -36.32
N ALA A 357 -16.04 -21.03 -36.15
CA ALA A 357 -17.44 -20.69 -36.40
C ALA A 357 -17.62 -20.25 -37.87
N ASP A 358 -18.68 -20.75 -38.53
CA ASP A 358 -18.99 -20.41 -39.94
C ASP A 358 -19.45 -18.96 -40.10
N ASN A 359 -20.06 -18.35 -39.04
CA ASN A 359 -20.57 -16.99 -39.07
C ASN A 359 -20.08 -16.22 -37.84
N ILE A 360 -19.25 -15.20 -38.06
CA ILE A 360 -18.74 -14.32 -37.00
C ILE A 360 -19.51 -13.00 -37.06
N THR A 361 -20.33 -12.74 -36.05
CA THR A 361 -21.03 -11.45 -35.84
C THR A 361 -20.41 -10.67 -34.70
N ARG A 362 -20.78 -9.39 -34.59
CA ARG A 362 -20.34 -8.56 -33.45
C ARG A 362 -20.78 -9.16 -32.10
N GLU A 363 -22.00 -9.69 -32.05
CA GLU A 363 -22.57 -10.31 -30.87
C GLU A 363 -21.75 -11.54 -30.45
N THR A 364 -21.41 -12.41 -31.39
CA THR A 364 -20.58 -13.61 -31.13
C THR A 364 -19.17 -13.25 -30.65
N LEU A 365 -18.58 -12.15 -31.16
CA LEU A 365 -17.27 -11.66 -30.74
C LEU A 365 -17.30 -11.07 -29.32
N MET A 366 -18.43 -10.52 -28.89
CA MET A 366 -18.60 -9.94 -27.55
C MET A 366 -19.03 -10.98 -26.50
N GLN A 367 -19.67 -12.09 -26.92
CA GLN A 367 -20.30 -13.01 -26.00
C GLN A 367 -19.32 -14.02 -25.41
N ILE A 368 -19.30 -14.12 -24.07
CA ILE A 368 -18.66 -15.19 -23.30
C ILE A 368 -19.76 -16.15 -22.86
N THR A 369 -19.66 -17.41 -23.29
CA THR A 369 -20.64 -18.46 -23.02
C THR A 369 -20.24 -19.36 -21.86
N LYS A 370 -21.20 -20.14 -21.33
CA LYS A 370 -20.93 -21.18 -20.34
C LYS A 370 -19.84 -22.17 -20.80
N ALA A 371 -19.84 -22.53 -22.09
CA ALA A 371 -18.83 -23.43 -22.65
C ALA A 371 -17.41 -22.86 -22.60
N ASP A 372 -17.24 -21.54 -22.82
CA ASP A 372 -15.94 -20.88 -22.74
C ASP A 372 -15.41 -20.92 -21.29
N VAL A 373 -16.29 -20.67 -20.31
CA VAL A 373 -15.93 -20.73 -18.89
C VAL A 373 -15.62 -22.16 -18.46
N ALA A 374 -16.42 -23.14 -18.88
CA ALA A 374 -16.22 -24.56 -18.55
C ALA A 374 -14.85 -25.05 -19.10
N ALA A 375 -14.53 -24.70 -20.35
CA ALA A 375 -13.25 -25.05 -20.97
C ALA A 375 -12.05 -24.40 -20.26
N ALA A 376 -12.21 -23.13 -19.78
CA ALA A 376 -11.15 -22.39 -19.13
C ALA A 376 -10.88 -22.84 -17.69
N THR A 377 -11.93 -23.29 -16.97
CA THR A 377 -11.87 -23.65 -15.55
C THR A 377 -11.69 -25.14 -15.32
N GLY A 378 -11.86 -25.97 -16.36
CA GLY A 378 -11.84 -27.43 -16.26
C GLY A 378 -13.08 -28.02 -15.60
N LEU A 379 -14.13 -27.20 -15.37
CA LEU A 379 -15.42 -27.67 -14.92
C LEU A 379 -16.16 -28.28 -16.11
N LEU A 380 -16.48 -29.56 -16.03
CA LEU A 380 -17.32 -30.19 -17.04
C LEU A 380 -18.72 -29.57 -17.00
N ALA A 381 -19.31 -29.33 -18.14
CA ALA A 381 -20.60 -28.63 -18.28
C ALA A 381 -21.79 -29.32 -17.58
N ASP A 382 -21.62 -30.56 -17.09
CA ASP A 382 -22.68 -31.36 -16.51
C ASP A 382 -22.44 -31.89 -15.09
N ASP A 383 -21.18 -31.94 -14.61
CA ASP A 383 -20.90 -32.48 -13.26
C ASP A 383 -19.93 -31.56 -12.51
N GLY A 384 -20.46 -30.86 -11.50
CA GLY A 384 -19.73 -29.88 -10.68
C GLY A 384 -18.67 -30.48 -9.73
N VAL A 385 -17.66 -31.18 -10.27
CA VAL A 385 -16.49 -31.62 -9.51
C VAL A 385 -15.22 -31.18 -10.26
N PRO A 386 -14.36 -30.35 -9.65
CA PRO A 386 -13.11 -29.96 -10.26
C PRO A 386 -12.19 -31.18 -10.37
N GLN A 387 -11.76 -31.52 -11.59
CA GLN A 387 -10.64 -32.44 -11.75
C GLN A 387 -9.37 -31.73 -11.31
N SER A 388 -8.75 -32.27 -10.28
CA SER A 388 -7.45 -31.82 -9.71
C SER A 388 -6.42 -31.53 -10.78
N ALA A 389 -5.79 -30.37 -10.69
CA ALA A 389 -4.64 -29.98 -11.46
C ALA A 389 -3.60 -31.10 -11.52
N ASP A 390 -3.14 -31.41 -12.74
CA ASP A 390 -2.10 -32.37 -13.05
C ASP A 390 -0.90 -32.25 -12.09
N LYS A 391 -0.72 -33.27 -11.29
CA LYS A 391 0.59 -33.58 -10.71
C LYS A 391 1.51 -33.91 -11.86
N ALA A 392 2.40 -32.99 -12.21
CA ALA A 392 3.58 -33.30 -13.01
C ALA A 392 4.37 -34.39 -12.28
N THR A 393 4.24 -35.61 -12.78
CA THR A 393 5.07 -36.73 -12.38
C THR A 393 6.46 -36.52 -12.93
N GLU A 394 7.37 -36.03 -12.11
CA GLU A 394 8.81 -36.31 -12.28
C GLU A 394 9.01 -37.82 -12.10
N LYS A 395 9.18 -38.52 -13.19
CA LYS A 395 9.74 -39.86 -13.18
C LYS A 395 11.26 -39.74 -13.14
N ASP A 396 11.80 -40.02 -11.99
CA ASP A 396 13.21 -40.44 -11.83
C ASP A 396 13.49 -41.66 -12.68
N GLU A 397 14.20 -41.50 -13.78
CA GLU A 397 14.95 -42.57 -14.41
C GLU A 397 16.25 -42.82 -13.62
N LYS A 398 16.18 -43.75 -12.68
CA LYS A 398 17.38 -44.47 -12.23
C LYS A 398 17.64 -45.57 -13.24
N SER A 399 18.62 -45.39 -14.10
CA SER A 399 19.24 -46.50 -14.83
C SER A 399 20.32 -47.15 -13.96
N ASP A 400 20.05 -48.37 -13.58
CA ASP A 400 21.06 -49.35 -13.17
C ASP A 400 22.10 -49.53 -14.29
N THR A 401 23.37 -49.48 -13.89
CA THR A 401 24.43 -50.15 -14.64
C THR A 401 25.42 -50.74 -13.65
N GLU A 402 25.22 -52.02 -13.35
CA GLU A 402 26.30 -52.92 -12.97
C GLU A 402 27.20 -53.16 -14.18
N VAL A 403 28.49 -52.99 -14.05
CA VAL A 403 29.63 -53.90 -14.22
C VAL A 403 30.91 -53.22 -13.74
#